data_9f5d2df21d5cbad436e1e7dfe5dfee9e
#
_entry.id   9f5d2df21d5cbad436e1e7dfe5dfee9e
#
_cell.length_a   1.000
_cell.length_b   1.000
_cell.length_c   1.000
_cell.angle_alpha   90.00
_cell.angle_beta   90.00
_cell.angle_gamma   90.00
#
_symmetry.space_group_name_H-M   'P 1'
#
loop_
_entity.id
_entity.type
_entity.pdbx_description
1 polymer ?
#
loop_
_entity_poly.entity_id
_entity_poly.type
_entity_poly.pdbx_seq_one_letter_code
_entity_poly.pdbx_strand_id
1 'polypeptide(L)'
;MPLLVEGANIKSSDIKEQISKLVSATYQSLSAEKFLQGLNLVCIVDDISASTLNKKAKSKFIRNINSIFPHTILLAEESFIFIMPDFPELDDYKKLEILPFGNVDRAKLIDKWVALELTEEADDQQVWKKTDELRHHVDLLVGKNVVPAKPFHILMLLQTLETITTQRLELTAYGHYYQYLIYQALQRVHVKQTEIDTYLNVLSELGGAILESPSESLDESGLDAFFKEYLKNFLPVSQDKVINDLVDSFILQHSETGLKFHYRYLFYFFAAKNLADSLYKGEEAKKRIQHLVDTIHLEKASNIVLFLTHHSKDPWILDQILYSVMGIFSNEAEVTLEAGSLSFLQDFVKEIPHLVLENRDAKQERLENDRQKDIIDQDEEQNSPLYDNKDVEEFMVKVNKVFRAIEVCGQILRNRLGSLERNSLESIYEESLLVSLRFLSVFLRFSEYVREESIRKIKKILEENPNLSNSKIIREVESFYLGINYTVILGMLHKIAFSLGSAKGREIYIRVTESNDKPSFCLIQEIIELQFEKRLDIHKIDKLHSEFSKNPVCDRLLKQIILHHCYMHDIGFKDRQKLANILNIQTQVRRSILIASKITQD
;
A
#
# COMPACT_ATOMS: atom_id res chain seq x y z
N MET A 1 5.35 27.18 -29.04
CA MET A 1 3.98 27.52 -28.54
C MET A 1 3.16 26.24 -28.53
N PRO A 2 2.54 25.86 -27.41
CA PRO A 2 1.72 24.65 -27.33
C PRO A 2 0.30 24.90 -27.86
N LEU A 3 -0.30 23.90 -28.50
CA LEU A 3 -1.68 23.86 -28.90
C LEU A 3 -2.31 22.58 -28.33
N LEU A 4 -3.30 22.72 -27.46
CA LEU A 4 -4.05 21.60 -26.88
C LEU A 4 -5.24 21.26 -27.76
N VAL A 5 -5.37 19.99 -28.11
CA VAL A 5 -6.46 19.43 -28.90
C VAL A 5 -7.10 18.32 -28.08
N GLU A 6 -8.36 18.48 -27.69
CA GLU A 6 -9.12 17.44 -26.98
C GLU A 6 -9.60 16.36 -27.95
N GLY A 7 -9.31 15.10 -27.68
CA GLY A 7 -9.68 13.95 -28.53
C GLY A 7 -11.16 13.86 -28.83
N ALA A 8 -12.01 14.09 -27.83
CA ALA A 8 -13.48 14.08 -28.00
C ALA A 8 -13.98 15.13 -29.02
N ASN A 9 -13.21 16.21 -29.21
CA ASN A 9 -13.54 17.29 -30.15
C ASN A 9 -13.02 17.05 -31.58
N ILE A 10 -12.26 15.96 -31.81
CA ILE A 10 -11.72 15.60 -33.11
C ILE A 10 -12.80 14.90 -33.93
N LYS A 11 -13.54 15.68 -34.73
CA LYS A 11 -14.65 15.18 -35.60
C LYS A 11 -14.24 15.03 -37.06
N SER A 12 -13.06 15.51 -37.47
CA SER A 12 -12.53 15.44 -38.83
C SER A 12 -11.03 15.19 -38.84
N SER A 13 -10.58 14.49 -39.86
CA SER A 13 -9.13 14.34 -40.12
C SER A 13 -8.46 15.62 -40.64
N ASP A 14 -9.22 16.63 -41.08
CA ASP A 14 -8.70 17.93 -41.48
C ASP A 14 -8.58 18.85 -40.26
N ILE A 15 -7.35 19.11 -39.87
CA ILE A 15 -7.03 19.85 -38.64
C ILE A 15 -6.95 21.38 -38.88
N LYS A 16 -6.88 21.86 -40.11
CA LYS A 16 -6.64 23.28 -40.35
C LYS A 16 -7.70 24.20 -39.81
N GLU A 17 -8.98 23.84 -39.96
CA GLU A 17 -10.10 24.60 -39.42
C GLU A 17 -10.12 24.53 -37.87
N GLN A 18 -9.80 23.39 -37.32
CA GLN A 18 -9.69 23.19 -35.84
C GLN A 18 -8.55 24.00 -35.24
N ILE A 19 -7.38 24.04 -35.88
CA ILE A 19 -6.24 24.87 -35.46
C ILE A 19 -6.68 26.33 -35.40
N SER A 20 -7.37 26.83 -36.41
CA SER A 20 -7.81 28.24 -36.46
C SER A 20 -8.72 28.59 -35.25
N LYS A 21 -9.68 27.73 -34.96
CA LYS A 21 -10.60 27.89 -33.80
C LYS A 21 -9.87 27.82 -32.46
N LEU A 22 -8.98 26.82 -32.30
CA LEU A 22 -8.22 26.63 -31.07
C LEU A 22 -7.20 27.73 -30.81
N VAL A 23 -6.50 28.18 -31.84
CA VAL A 23 -5.54 29.29 -31.74
C VAL A 23 -6.26 30.58 -31.33
N SER A 24 -7.44 30.86 -31.94
CA SER A 24 -8.22 32.04 -31.59
C SER A 24 -8.78 31.96 -30.15
N ALA A 25 -9.10 30.78 -29.68
CA ALA A 25 -9.57 30.57 -28.31
C ALA A 25 -8.45 30.66 -27.26
N THR A 26 -7.25 30.16 -27.61
CA THR A 26 -6.11 30.09 -26.68
C THR A 26 -5.26 31.38 -26.69
N TYR A 27 -5.10 32.01 -27.86
CA TYR A 27 -4.22 33.16 -28.06
C TYR A 27 -5.00 34.35 -28.61
N GLN A 28 -5.53 35.21 -27.74
CA GLN A 28 -6.46 36.31 -28.05
C GLN A 28 -5.98 37.31 -29.13
N SER A 29 -4.69 37.40 -29.37
CA SER A 29 -4.10 38.37 -30.32
C SER A 29 -3.32 37.73 -31.49
N LEU A 30 -3.40 36.41 -31.66
CA LEU A 30 -2.61 35.68 -32.63
C LEU A 30 -3.50 35.04 -33.71
N SER A 31 -3.26 35.34 -34.99
CA SER A 31 -3.94 34.61 -36.07
C SER A 31 -3.31 33.21 -36.27
N ALA A 32 -4.11 32.26 -36.75
CA ALA A 32 -3.64 30.90 -37.02
C ALA A 32 -2.43 30.90 -37.99
N GLU A 33 -2.39 31.80 -38.98
CA GLU A 33 -1.28 31.91 -39.90
C GLU A 33 0.02 32.34 -39.23
N LYS A 34 -0.05 33.33 -38.33
CA LYS A 34 1.10 33.77 -37.53
C LYS A 34 1.52 32.71 -36.50
N PHE A 35 0.57 31.97 -35.95
CA PHE A 35 0.85 30.85 -35.04
C PHE A 35 1.70 29.78 -35.78
N LEU A 36 1.26 29.38 -36.99
CA LEU A 36 1.93 28.33 -37.78
C LEU A 36 3.29 28.74 -38.31
N GLN A 37 3.61 30.04 -38.36
CA GLN A 37 4.94 30.55 -38.69
C GLN A 37 5.89 30.53 -37.47
N GLY A 38 5.41 30.18 -36.29
CA GLY A 38 6.20 30.13 -35.06
C GLY A 38 7.27 29.05 -35.10
N LEU A 39 8.43 29.33 -34.52
CA LEU A 39 9.45 28.34 -34.23
C LEU A 39 9.03 27.56 -32.96
N ASN A 40 9.28 26.25 -32.92
CA ASN A 40 8.99 25.39 -31.78
C ASN A 40 7.47 25.25 -31.45
N LEU A 41 6.69 24.87 -32.44
CA LEU A 41 5.28 24.50 -32.23
C LEU A 41 5.17 23.11 -31.63
N VAL A 42 4.31 22.96 -30.63
CA VAL A 42 3.99 21.69 -29.99
C VAL A 42 2.49 21.43 -30.05
N CYS A 43 2.08 20.30 -30.59
CA CYS A 43 0.70 19.85 -30.55
C CYS A 43 0.56 18.84 -29.39
N ILE A 44 -0.39 19.07 -28.47
CA ILE A 44 -0.75 18.14 -27.42
C ILE A 44 -2.16 17.65 -27.72
N VAL A 45 -2.33 16.36 -28.01
CA VAL A 45 -3.63 15.73 -28.19
C VAL A 45 -3.98 15.00 -26.90
N ASP A 46 -4.96 15.50 -26.20
CA ASP A 46 -5.43 14.91 -24.96
C ASP A 46 -6.52 13.87 -25.26
N ASP A 47 -6.26 12.65 -24.81
CA ASP A 47 -7.15 11.49 -25.00
C ASP A 47 -7.57 11.26 -26.47
N ILE A 48 -6.60 10.88 -27.30
CA ILE A 48 -6.89 10.51 -28.69
C ILE A 48 -7.87 9.32 -28.79
N SER A 49 -7.99 8.54 -27.76
CA SER A 49 -8.91 7.39 -27.66
C SER A 49 -10.37 7.83 -27.72
N ALA A 50 -10.71 8.96 -27.11
CA ALA A 50 -12.07 9.54 -27.10
C ALA A 50 -12.54 10.07 -28.46
N SER A 51 -11.64 10.16 -29.47
CA SER A 51 -12.05 10.58 -30.82
C SER A 51 -12.99 9.56 -31.49
N THR A 52 -14.11 10.04 -32.01
CA THR A 52 -15.10 9.23 -32.74
C THR A 52 -14.69 8.86 -34.17
N LEU A 53 -13.50 9.30 -34.60
CA LEU A 53 -12.98 8.97 -35.93
C LEU A 53 -12.71 7.46 -36.07
N ASN A 54 -13.04 6.89 -37.21
CA ASN A 54 -12.63 5.54 -37.55
C ASN A 54 -11.10 5.46 -37.75
N LYS A 55 -10.55 4.23 -37.74
CA LYS A 55 -9.11 3.96 -37.85
C LYS A 55 -8.41 4.73 -38.98
N LYS A 56 -8.97 4.72 -40.21
CA LYS A 56 -8.39 5.42 -41.37
C LYS A 56 -8.37 6.93 -41.19
N ALA A 57 -9.40 7.49 -40.58
CA ALA A 57 -9.49 8.92 -40.32
C ALA A 57 -8.56 9.34 -39.17
N LYS A 58 -8.38 8.51 -38.12
CA LYS A 58 -7.39 8.72 -37.06
C LYS A 58 -5.96 8.71 -37.62
N SER A 59 -5.62 7.70 -38.45
CA SER A 59 -4.32 7.63 -39.14
C SER A 59 -4.05 8.89 -39.96
N LYS A 60 -5.04 9.33 -40.76
CA LYS A 60 -4.92 10.57 -41.53
C LYS A 60 -4.77 11.81 -40.63
N PHE A 61 -5.48 11.87 -39.54
CA PHE A 61 -5.36 12.95 -38.55
C PHE A 61 -3.94 13.00 -37.96
N ILE A 62 -3.41 11.86 -37.49
CA ILE A 62 -2.04 11.77 -36.93
C ILE A 62 -1.01 12.22 -37.98
N ARG A 63 -1.14 11.76 -39.20
CA ARG A 63 -0.26 12.18 -40.31
C ARG A 63 -0.31 13.70 -40.55
N ASN A 64 -1.52 14.26 -40.51
CA ASN A 64 -1.69 15.70 -40.71
C ASN A 64 -1.05 16.54 -39.62
N ILE A 65 -1.24 16.14 -38.33
CA ILE A 65 -0.59 16.87 -37.24
C ILE A 65 0.92 16.73 -37.28
N ASN A 66 1.49 15.56 -37.59
CA ASN A 66 2.92 15.35 -37.74
C ASN A 66 3.54 16.18 -38.87
N SER A 67 2.77 16.49 -39.92
CA SER A 67 3.22 17.35 -41.02
C SER A 67 3.23 18.84 -40.67
N ILE A 68 2.45 19.25 -39.67
CA ILE A 68 2.28 20.65 -39.27
C ILE A 68 3.15 21.00 -38.05
N PHE A 69 3.22 20.09 -37.08
CA PHE A 69 3.89 20.31 -35.81
C PHE A 69 5.20 19.52 -35.73
N PRO A 70 6.34 20.20 -35.49
CA PRO A 70 7.62 19.52 -35.32
C PRO A 70 7.67 18.64 -34.06
N HIS A 71 6.81 18.94 -33.07
CA HIS A 71 6.69 18.18 -31.84
C HIS A 71 5.22 17.86 -31.56
N THR A 72 4.89 16.59 -31.39
CA THR A 72 3.55 16.12 -31.07
C THR A 72 3.60 15.22 -29.83
N ILE A 73 2.72 15.48 -28.88
CA ILE A 73 2.50 14.67 -27.70
C ILE A 73 1.08 14.10 -27.81
N LEU A 74 0.96 12.77 -27.81
CA LEU A 74 -0.32 12.08 -27.78
C LEU A 74 -0.52 11.48 -26.41
N LEU A 75 -1.56 11.89 -25.71
CA LEU A 75 -2.00 11.25 -24.49
C LEU A 75 -3.10 10.25 -24.85
N ALA A 76 -3.00 9.05 -24.33
CA ALA A 76 -3.95 7.97 -24.62
C ALA A 76 -4.09 7.06 -23.39
N GLU A 77 -5.19 6.35 -23.31
CA GLU A 77 -5.36 5.29 -22.32
C GLU A 77 -4.42 4.10 -22.60
N GLU A 78 -4.13 3.31 -21.58
CA GLU A 78 -3.30 2.10 -21.68
C GLU A 78 -3.78 1.15 -22.78
N SER A 79 -5.10 1.03 -22.94
CA SER A 79 -5.74 0.22 -24.00
C SER A 79 -5.32 0.62 -25.42
N PHE A 80 -4.89 1.87 -25.62
CA PHE A 80 -4.44 2.35 -26.93
C PHE A 80 -3.14 1.67 -27.41
N ILE A 81 -2.34 1.13 -26.50
CA ILE A 81 -1.10 0.38 -26.82
C ILE A 81 -1.43 -0.83 -27.72
N PHE A 82 -2.56 -1.49 -27.50
CA PHE A 82 -2.96 -2.70 -28.26
C PHE A 82 -3.34 -2.36 -29.70
N ILE A 83 -3.86 -1.17 -29.94
CA ILE A 83 -4.24 -0.72 -31.30
C ILE A 83 -3.17 0.13 -31.98
N MET A 84 -2.10 0.53 -31.27
CA MET A 84 -0.97 1.30 -31.83
C MET A 84 -0.33 0.66 -33.06
N PRO A 85 -0.10 -0.68 -33.11
CA PRO A 85 0.48 -1.32 -34.30
C PRO A 85 -0.29 -1.07 -35.58
N ASP A 86 -1.55 -0.70 -35.45
CA ASP A 86 -2.42 -0.35 -36.56
C ASP A 86 -2.17 1.05 -37.15
N PHE A 87 -1.30 1.84 -36.54
CA PHE A 87 -0.98 3.22 -36.90
C PHE A 87 0.52 3.38 -37.19
N PRO A 88 1.00 3.12 -38.42
CA PRO A 88 2.41 3.27 -38.81
C PRO A 88 2.95 4.68 -38.56
N GLU A 89 2.07 5.70 -38.50
CA GLU A 89 2.43 7.08 -38.21
C GLU A 89 2.96 7.29 -36.78
N LEU A 90 2.82 6.30 -35.91
CA LEU A 90 3.30 6.32 -34.50
C LEU A 90 4.59 5.52 -34.31
N ASP A 91 5.16 4.90 -35.34
CA ASP A 91 6.36 4.06 -35.23
C ASP A 91 7.57 4.87 -34.71
N ASP A 92 7.67 6.14 -35.10
CA ASP A 92 8.74 7.03 -34.65
C ASP A 92 8.47 7.70 -33.28
N TYR A 93 7.32 7.46 -32.68
CA TYR A 93 7.00 8.06 -31.38
C TYR A 93 7.71 7.33 -30.24
N LYS A 94 8.31 8.13 -29.35
CA LYS A 94 8.81 7.59 -28.09
C LYS A 94 7.63 7.28 -27.16
N LYS A 95 7.46 6.02 -26.80
CA LYS A 95 6.44 5.56 -25.87
C LYS A 95 6.90 5.81 -24.45
N LEU A 96 6.05 6.46 -23.66
CA LEU A 96 6.26 6.72 -22.23
C LEU A 96 5.00 6.32 -21.48
N GLU A 97 5.18 5.66 -20.36
CA GLU A 97 4.10 5.31 -19.42
C GLU A 97 4.15 6.27 -18.22
N ILE A 98 2.99 6.75 -17.80
CA ILE A 98 2.85 7.53 -16.57
C ILE A 98 2.65 6.54 -15.42
N LEU A 99 3.70 6.35 -14.63
CA LEU A 99 3.65 5.46 -13.48
C LEU A 99 2.82 6.03 -12.33
N PRO A 100 2.25 5.16 -11.48
CA PRO A 100 1.65 5.58 -10.22
C PRO A 100 2.66 6.31 -9.32
N PHE A 101 2.18 7.11 -8.38
CA PHE A 101 3.05 7.76 -7.41
C PHE A 101 3.69 6.76 -6.45
N GLY A 102 5.01 6.76 -6.36
CA GLY A 102 5.74 6.09 -5.30
C GLY A 102 5.57 6.79 -3.94
N ASN A 103 6.25 6.27 -2.93
CA ASN A 103 6.20 6.79 -1.55
C ASN A 103 6.66 8.26 -1.48
N VAL A 104 7.74 8.60 -2.22
CA VAL A 104 8.29 9.96 -2.27
C VAL A 104 7.28 10.97 -2.86
N ASP A 105 6.63 10.63 -3.95
CA ASP A 105 5.72 11.57 -4.63
C ASP A 105 4.38 11.68 -3.90
N ARG A 106 3.91 10.60 -3.27
CA ARG A 106 2.77 10.64 -2.34
C ARG A 106 3.04 11.59 -1.18
N ALA A 107 4.23 11.49 -0.56
CA ALA A 107 4.63 12.37 0.54
C ALA A 107 4.61 13.84 0.12
N LYS A 108 5.22 14.17 -1.02
CA LYS A 108 5.21 15.55 -1.56
C LYS A 108 3.80 16.08 -1.84
N LEU A 109 2.89 15.23 -2.32
CA LEU A 109 1.50 15.62 -2.58
C LEU A 109 0.78 15.95 -1.27
N ILE A 110 0.97 15.12 -0.24
CA ILE A 110 0.39 15.34 1.09
C ILE A 110 0.95 16.62 1.73
N ASP A 111 2.27 16.84 1.65
CA ASP A 111 2.91 18.06 2.16
C ASP A 111 2.31 19.32 1.51
N LYS A 112 2.11 19.30 0.18
CA LYS A 112 1.46 20.39 -0.55
C LYS A 112 -0.01 20.57 -0.14
N TRP A 113 -0.74 19.49 0.07
CA TRP A 113 -2.14 19.54 0.52
C TRP A 113 -2.26 20.21 1.88
N VAL A 114 -1.45 19.78 2.85
CA VAL A 114 -1.42 20.37 4.19
C VAL A 114 -1.03 21.86 4.15
N ALA A 115 -0.08 22.23 3.30
CA ALA A 115 0.33 23.63 3.13
C ALA A 115 -0.78 24.53 2.54
N LEU A 116 -1.71 23.99 1.76
CA LEU A 116 -2.86 24.74 1.25
C LEU A 116 -3.95 24.98 2.30
N GLU A 117 -4.05 24.09 3.28
CA GLU A 117 -5.13 24.10 4.27
C GLU A 117 -4.76 24.93 5.52
N LEU A 118 -3.51 24.88 5.92
CA LEU A 118 -3.04 25.60 7.10
C LEU A 118 -2.77 27.07 6.79
N THR A 119 -3.19 27.93 7.71
CA THR A 119 -2.91 29.37 7.62
C THR A 119 -1.42 29.64 7.83
N GLU A 120 -0.93 30.81 7.36
CA GLU A 120 0.47 31.24 7.53
C GLU A 120 0.90 31.34 9.01
N GLU A 121 -0.05 31.31 9.96
CA GLU A 121 0.19 31.36 11.40
C GLU A 121 0.40 29.97 12.04
N ALA A 122 0.23 28.87 11.29
CA ALA A 122 0.41 27.52 11.81
C ALA A 122 1.89 27.28 12.15
N ASP A 123 2.16 26.78 13.36
CA ASP A 123 3.53 26.41 13.75
C ASP A 123 4.00 25.12 13.05
N ASP A 124 5.33 24.95 12.97
CA ASP A 124 5.93 23.77 12.32
C ASP A 124 5.49 22.45 12.95
N GLN A 125 5.16 22.41 14.24
CA GLN A 125 4.70 21.20 14.92
C GLN A 125 3.27 20.82 14.50
N GLN A 126 2.39 21.80 14.29
CA GLN A 126 1.03 21.56 13.81
C GLN A 126 1.04 21.02 12.38
N VAL A 127 1.86 21.64 11.51
CA VAL A 127 2.07 21.18 10.13
C VAL A 127 2.57 19.74 10.13
N TRP A 128 3.62 19.47 10.90
CA TRP A 128 4.23 18.16 11.01
C TRP A 128 3.24 17.08 11.44
N LYS A 129 2.48 17.36 12.49
CA LYS A 129 1.51 16.43 13.04
C LYS A 129 0.40 16.11 12.04
N LYS A 130 -0.15 17.13 11.37
CA LYS A 130 -1.21 16.92 10.38
C LYS A 130 -0.70 16.13 9.18
N THR A 131 0.49 16.46 8.69
CA THR A 131 1.16 15.72 7.63
C THR A 131 1.35 14.25 8.00
N ASP A 132 1.83 13.98 9.21
CA ASP A 132 2.08 12.62 9.71
C ASP A 132 0.80 11.79 9.79
N GLU A 133 -0.27 12.37 10.32
CA GLU A 133 -1.58 11.75 10.42
C GLU A 133 -2.16 11.41 9.03
N LEU A 134 -2.11 12.34 8.09
CA LEU A 134 -2.59 12.12 6.72
C LEU A 134 -1.73 11.10 5.95
N ARG A 135 -0.40 11.17 6.07
CA ARG A 135 0.51 10.18 5.46
C ARG A 135 0.21 8.78 5.95
N HIS A 136 0.06 8.61 7.26
CA HIS A 136 -0.27 7.31 7.84
C HIS A 136 -1.57 6.73 7.26
N HIS A 137 -2.64 7.54 7.16
CA HIS A 137 -3.91 7.10 6.58
C HIS A 137 -3.80 6.77 5.09
N VAL A 138 -3.10 7.61 4.32
CA VAL A 138 -2.89 7.38 2.88
C VAL A 138 -2.05 6.12 2.65
N ASP A 139 -0.98 5.91 3.39
CA ASP A 139 -0.10 4.73 3.25
C ASP A 139 -0.83 3.43 3.61
N LEU A 140 -1.73 3.46 4.59
CA LEU A 140 -2.58 2.31 4.91
C LEU A 140 -3.52 1.92 3.76
N LEU A 141 -3.97 2.89 2.95
CA LEU A 141 -4.94 2.68 1.89
C LEU A 141 -4.27 2.39 0.55
N VAL A 142 -3.24 3.14 0.22
CA VAL A 142 -2.53 3.07 -1.06
C VAL A 142 -1.48 1.96 -1.03
N GLY A 143 -0.70 1.84 0.05
CA GLY A 143 0.38 0.85 0.18
C GLY A 143 -0.05 -0.62 0.11
N LYS A 144 -1.36 -0.90 0.09
CA LYS A 144 -1.92 -2.26 -0.01
C LYS A 144 -2.66 -2.52 -1.33
N ASN A 145 -2.43 -1.69 -2.34
CA ASN A 145 -3.11 -1.74 -3.65
C ASN A 145 -4.65 -1.69 -3.55
N VAL A 146 -5.18 -1.25 -2.41
CA VAL A 146 -6.63 -1.08 -2.20
C VAL A 146 -7.10 0.16 -2.94
N VAL A 147 -6.31 1.24 -2.90
CA VAL A 147 -6.52 2.46 -3.69
C VAL A 147 -5.32 2.64 -4.62
N PRO A 148 -5.54 2.85 -5.93
CA PRO A 148 -4.44 3.13 -6.85
C PRO A 148 -3.63 4.36 -6.43
N ALA A 149 -2.32 4.28 -6.49
CA ALA A 149 -1.42 5.38 -6.15
C ALA A 149 -1.41 6.50 -7.23
N LYS A 150 -2.56 6.75 -7.87
CA LYS A 150 -2.70 7.83 -8.85
C LYS A 150 -3.05 9.14 -8.14
N PRO A 151 -2.52 10.30 -8.57
CA PRO A 151 -2.74 11.60 -7.94
C PRO A 151 -4.21 11.91 -7.64
N PHE A 152 -5.10 11.62 -8.59
CA PHE A 152 -6.53 11.83 -8.45
C PHE A 152 -7.13 11.07 -7.26
N HIS A 153 -6.79 9.78 -7.11
CA HIS A 153 -7.31 8.96 -6.01
C HIS A 153 -6.76 9.41 -4.66
N ILE A 154 -5.49 9.82 -4.61
CA ILE A 154 -4.87 10.33 -3.38
C ILE A 154 -5.53 11.65 -2.97
N LEU A 155 -5.76 12.58 -3.90
CA LEU A 155 -6.44 13.85 -3.62
C LEU A 155 -7.87 13.63 -3.12
N MET A 156 -8.63 12.72 -3.76
CA MET A 156 -9.97 12.37 -3.30
C MET A 156 -9.97 11.72 -1.92
N LEU A 157 -8.95 10.90 -1.63
CA LEU A 157 -8.77 10.30 -0.32
C LEU A 157 -8.51 11.38 0.74
N LEU A 158 -7.62 12.32 0.47
CA LEU A 158 -7.32 13.45 1.36
C LEU A 158 -8.58 14.28 1.63
N GLN A 159 -9.33 14.63 0.60
CA GLN A 159 -10.60 15.36 0.73
C GLN A 159 -11.63 14.58 1.57
N THR A 160 -11.71 13.29 1.39
CA THR A 160 -12.62 12.42 2.16
C THR A 160 -12.22 12.36 3.63
N LEU A 161 -10.92 12.22 3.92
CA LEU A 161 -10.40 12.20 5.28
C LEU A 161 -10.70 13.50 6.03
N GLU A 162 -10.60 14.65 5.38
CA GLU A 162 -10.97 15.94 5.97
C GLU A 162 -12.47 16.06 6.27
N THR A 163 -13.31 15.62 5.34
CA THR A 163 -14.76 15.65 5.51
C THR A 163 -15.21 14.76 6.67
N ILE A 164 -14.59 13.58 6.82
CA ILE A 164 -14.90 12.65 7.91
C ILE A 164 -14.49 13.21 9.27
N THR A 165 -13.32 13.86 9.37
CA THR A 165 -12.83 14.44 10.63
C THR A 165 -13.72 15.56 11.14
N THR A 166 -14.33 16.35 10.24
CA THR A 166 -15.24 17.44 10.62
C THR A 166 -16.62 16.97 11.11
N GLN A 167 -17.07 15.77 10.70
CA GLN A 167 -18.41 15.27 11.00
C GLN A 167 -18.49 14.17 12.07
N ARG A 168 -17.37 13.79 12.73
CA ARG A 168 -17.32 12.68 13.72
C ARG A 168 -17.86 11.34 13.20
N LEU A 169 -17.89 11.12 11.90
CA LEU A 169 -18.27 9.83 11.33
C LEU A 169 -17.10 8.85 11.46
N GLU A 170 -17.04 8.18 12.59
CA GLU A 170 -16.09 7.11 12.93
C GLU A 170 -16.37 5.77 12.21
N LEU A 171 -17.10 5.83 11.11
CA LEU A 171 -17.48 4.66 10.34
C LEU A 171 -16.34 4.31 9.38
N THR A 172 -16.07 3.04 9.27
CA THR A 172 -15.08 2.38 8.43
C THR A 172 -14.64 3.20 7.21
N ALA A 173 -13.48 3.84 7.28
CA ALA A 173 -13.01 4.83 6.30
C ALA A 173 -13.04 4.32 4.85
N TYR A 174 -12.85 3.02 4.65
CA TYR A 174 -12.84 2.39 3.32
C TYR A 174 -14.19 2.34 2.62
N GLY A 175 -15.22 1.81 3.29
CA GLY A 175 -16.50 1.60 2.64
C GLY A 175 -17.17 2.91 2.23
N HIS A 176 -17.04 3.93 3.06
CA HIS A 176 -17.55 5.26 2.72
C HIS A 176 -16.75 5.91 1.60
N TYR A 177 -15.43 5.73 1.56
CA TYR A 177 -14.60 6.22 0.47
C TYR A 177 -15.05 5.64 -0.87
N TYR A 178 -15.21 4.31 -0.96
CA TYR A 178 -15.66 3.67 -2.21
C TYR A 178 -17.09 4.03 -2.58
N GLN A 179 -17.99 4.06 -1.60
CA GLN A 179 -19.35 4.55 -1.83
C GLN A 179 -19.33 5.97 -2.39
N TYR A 180 -18.56 6.87 -1.79
CA TYR A 180 -18.44 8.23 -2.26
C TYR A 180 -17.89 8.30 -3.70
N LEU A 181 -16.84 7.55 -4.03
CA LEU A 181 -16.30 7.47 -5.39
C LEU A 181 -17.35 7.02 -6.41
N ILE A 182 -18.09 5.96 -6.08
CA ILE A 182 -19.13 5.41 -6.94
C ILE A 182 -20.26 6.43 -7.13
N TYR A 183 -20.71 7.07 -6.05
CA TYR A 183 -21.71 8.13 -6.13
C TYR A 183 -21.26 9.28 -7.03
N GLN A 184 -20.05 9.76 -6.87
CA GLN A 184 -19.49 10.83 -7.70
C GLN A 184 -19.38 10.41 -9.17
N ALA A 185 -18.96 9.18 -9.44
CA ALA A 185 -18.88 8.65 -10.80
C ALA A 185 -20.26 8.59 -11.47
N LEU A 186 -21.29 8.08 -10.79
CA LEU A 186 -22.64 8.00 -11.30
C LEU A 186 -23.29 9.38 -11.48
N GLN A 187 -23.01 10.35 -10.60
CA GLN A 187 -23.48 11.74 -10.75
C GLN A 187 -22.92 12.42 -12.00
N ARG A 188 -21.68 12.14 -12.40
CA ARG A 188 -21.08 12.70 -13.63
C ARG A 188 -21.84 12.33 -14.88
N VAL A 189 -22.40 11.14 -14.94
CA VAL A 189 -23.22 10.64 -16.06
C VAL A 189 -24.71 10.91 -15.85
N HIS A 190 -25.05 11.81 -14.91
CA HIS A 190 -26.41 12.26 -14.62
C HIS A 190 -27.40 11.16 -14.20
N VAL A 191 -26.92 10.08 -13.58
CA VAL A 191 -27.79 9.09 -12.96
C VAL A 191 -28.57 9.75 -11.82
N LYS A 192 -29.90 9.60 -11.86
CA LYS A 192 -30.78 10.19 -10.84
C LYS A 192 -30.58 9.52 -9.49
N GLN A 193 -30.64 10.30 -8.43
CA GLN A 193 -30.47 9.79 -7.06
C GLN A 193 -31.44 8.62 -6.75
N THR A 194 -32.63 8.61 -7.33
CA THR A 194 -33.63 7.54 -7.18
C THR A 194 -33.27 6.26 -7.93
N GLU A 195 -32.35 6.31 -8.89
CA GLU A 195 -31.88 5.16 -9.68
C GLU A 195 -30.57 4.55 -9.15
N ILE A 196 -29.85 5.28 -8.28
CA ILE A 196 -28.52 4.85 -7.80
C ILE A 196 -28.55 3.46 -7.15
N ASP A 197 -29.57 3.17 -6.35
CA ASP A 197 -29.72 1.88 -5.69
C ASP A 197 -29.81 0.73 -6.70
N THR A 198 -30.50 0.94 -7.82
CA THR A 198 -30.56 0.00 -8.93
C THR A 198 -29.19 -0.25 -9.56
N TYR A 199 -28.40 0.82 -9.78
CA TYR A 199 -27.04 0.67 -10.32
C TYR A 199 -26.12 -0.07 -9.36
N LEU A 200 -26.21 0.22 -8.04
CA LEU A 200 -25.43 -0.49 -7.02
C LEU A 200 -25.80 -1.98 -6.95
N ASN A 201 -27.09 -2.32 -7.14
CA ASN A 201 -27.55 -3.70 -7.18
C ASN A 201 -27.03 -4.42 -8.43
N VAL A 202 -27.13 -3.79 -9.62
CA VAL A 202 -26.56 -4.34 -10.86
C VAL A 202 -25.07 -4.59 -10.70
N LEU A 203 -24.32 -3.64 -10.14
CA LEU A 203 -22.87 -3.78 -9.91
C LEU A 203 -22.55 -4.90 -8.91
N SER A 204 -23.37 -5.08 -7.88
CA SER A 204 -23.21 -6.17 -6.92
C SER A 204 -23.39 -7.54 -7.59
N GLU A 205 -24.50 -7.73 -8.32
CA GLU A 205 -24.77 -8.99 -9.03
C GLU A 205 -23.75 -9.24 -10.15
N LEU A 206 -23.32 -8.20 -10.87
CA LEU A 206 -22.28 -8.27 -11.90
C LEU A 206 -20.91 -8.65 -11.28
N GLY A 207 -20.58 -8.10 -10.09
CA GLY A 207 -19.38 -8.46 -9.35
C GLY A 207 -19.35 -9.95 -8.98
N GLY A 208 -20.50 -10.51 -8.59
CA GLY A 208 -20.66 -11.95 -8.35
C GLY A 208 -20.48 -12.77 -9.62
N ALA A 209 -21.08 -12.37 -10.74
CA ALA A 209 -20.96 -13.07 -12.02
C ALA A 209 -19.51 -13.05 -12.57
N ILE A 210 -18.84 -11.91 -12.47
CA ILE A 210 -17.42 -11.76 -12.88
C ILE A 210 -16.48 -12.57 -11.97
N LEU A 211 -16.80 -12.73 -10.69
CA LEU A 211 -16.03 -13.56 -9.77
C LEU A 211 -15.99 -15.03 -10.20
N GLU A 212 -17.08 -15.53 -10.81
CA GLU A 212 -17.19 -16.88 -11.33
C GLU A 212 -16.53 -17.06 -12.71
N SER A 213 -16.23 -15.96 -13.41
CA SER A 213 -15.61 -16.00 -14.72
C SER A 213 -14.09 -16.18 -14.61
N PRO A 214 -13.49 -17.16 -15.30
CA PRO A 214 -12.04 -17.33 -15.31
C PRO A 214 -11.25 -16.14 -15.87
N SER A 215 -11.88 -15.36 -16.78
CA SER A 215 -11.27 -14.18 -17.41
C SER A 215 -11.47 -12.89 -16.62
N GLU A 216 -12.17 -12.94 -15.48
CA GLU A 216 -12.59 -11.74 -14.71
C GLU A 216 -13.31 -10.69 -15.59
N SER A 217 -14.08 -11.18 -16.56
CA SER A 217 -14.87 -10.39 -17.51
C SER A 217 -16.04 -11.20 -18.03
N LEU A 218 -17.05 -10.55 -18.58
CA LEU A 218 -18.15 -11.19 -19.28
C LEU A 218 -18.11 -10.80 -20.76
N ASP A 219 -18.03 -11.78 -21.64
CA ASP A 219 -18.24 -11.57 -23.07
C ASP A 219 -19.69 -11.21 -23.35
N GLU A 220 -20.04 -10.93 -24.60
CA GLU A 220 -21.39 -10.54 -25.00
C GLU A 220 -22.44 -11.61 -24.61
N SER A 221 -22.10 -12.87 -24.80
CA SER A 221 -22.95 -14.01 -24.42
C SER A 221 -23.14 -14.12 -22.91
N GLY A 222 -22.07 -13.94 -22.16
CA GLY A 222 -22.09 -13.94 -20.69
C GLY A 222 -22.89 -12.77 -20.12
N LEU A 223 -22.80 -11.60 -20.76
CA LEU A 223 -23.56 -10.42 -20.37
C LEU A 223 -25.07 -10.59 -20.63
N ASP A 224 -25.43 -11.14 -21.76
CA ASP A 224 -26.83 -11.46 -22.08
C ASP A 224 -27.41 -12.49 -21.11
N ALA A 225 -26.65 -13.54 -20.81
CA ALA A 225 -27.02 -14.53 -19.79
C ALA A 225 -27.19 -13.91 -18.41
N PHE A 226 -26.31 -13.02 -18.02
CA PHE A 226 -26.37 -12.26 -16.77
C PHE A 226 -27.66 -11.44 -16.67
N PHE A 227 -27.99 -10.62 -17.70
CA PHE A 227 -29.20 -9.79 -17.65
C PHE A 227 -30.47 -10.63 -17.72
N LYS A 228 -30.47 -11.74 -18.46
CA LYS A 228 -31.58 -12.67 -18.45
C LYS A 228 -31.87 -13.27 -17.07
N GLU A 229 -30.84 -13.57 -16.30
CA GLU A 229 -30.98 -14.06 -14.94
C GLU A 229 -31.36 -12.93 -13.98
N TYR A 230 -30.72 -11.75 -14.10
CA TYR A 230 -31.01 -10.56 -13.31
C TYR A 230 -32.49 -10.17 -13.37
N LEU A 231 -33.06 -10.13 -14.58
CA LEU A 231 -34.47 -9.74 -14.82
C LEU A 231 -35.49 -10.75 -14.28
N LYS A 232 -35.10 -11.97 -13.91
CA LYS A 232 -35.99 -12.91 -13.21
C LYS A 232 -36.16 -12.54 -11.72
N ASN A 233 -35.16 -11.94 -11.13
CA ASN A 233 -35.07 -11.74 -9.69
C ASN A 233 -35.30 -10.29 -9.28
N PHE A 234 -35.05 -9.32 -10.18
CA PHE A 234 -35.06 -7.89 -9.89
C PHE A 234 -35.95 -7.11 -10.86
N LEU A 235 -36.20 -5.84 -10.52
CA LEU A 235 -37.02 -4.96 -11.38
C LEU A 235 -36.35 -4.74 -12.75
N PRO A 236 -37.14 -4.56 -13.81
CA PRO A 236 -36.63 -4.34 -15.15
C PRO A 236 -35.74 -3.12 -15.26
N VAL A 237 -34.58 -3.29 -15.91
CA VAL A 237 -33.64 -2.22 -16.24
C VAL A 237 -33.34 -2.25 -17.75
N SER A 238 -33.02 -1.09 -18.33
CA SER A 238 -32.51 -1.03 -19.69
C SER A 238 -31.04 -1.43 -19.68
N GLN A 239 -30.72 -2.62 -20.19
CA GLN A 239 -29.36 -3.15 -20.27
C GLN A 239 -28.40 -2.13 -20.89
N ASP A 240 -28.74 -1.65 -22.12
CA ASP A 240 -27.89 -0.74 -22.87
C ASP A 240 -27.62 0.58 -22.08
N LYS A 241 -28.69 1.16 -21.50
CA LYS A 241 -28.55 2.39 -20.73
C LYS A 241 -27.63 2.18 -19.53
N VAL A 242 -27.87 1.13 -18.74
CA VAL A 242 -27.10 0.89 -17.51
C VAL A 242 -25.64 0.60 -17.83
N ILE A 243 -25.36 -0.21 -18.85
CA ILE A 243 -23.98 -0.53 -19.25
C ILE A 243 -23.27 0.72 -19.79
N ASN A 244 -23.92 1.48 -20.67
CA ASN A 244 -23.30 2.71 -21.19
C ASN A 244 -23.00 3.72 -20.08
N ASP A 245 -23.95 3.99 -19.17
CA ASP A 245 -23.73 4.88 -18.03
C ASP A 245 -22.59 4.40 -17.13
N LEU A 246 -22.45 3.07 -16.91
CA LEU A 246 -21.37 2.49 -16.10
C LEU A 246 -20.01 2.54 -16.80
N VAL A 247 -19.96 2.44 -18.13
CA VAL A 247 -18.74 2.61 -18.93
C VAL A 247 -18.35 4.09 -18.98
N ASP A 248 -19.29 4.99 -19.26
CA ASP A 248 -19.05 6.43 -19.32
C ASP A 248 -18.64 7.01 -17.96
N SER A 249 -19.06 6.38 -16.86
CA SER A 249 -18.63 6.75 -15.49
C SER A 249 -17.28 6.15 -15.09
N PHE A 250 -16.60 5.40 -15.96
CA PHE A 250 -15.36 4.67 -15.67
C PHE A 250 -15.46 3.65 -14.51
N ILE A 251 -16.65 3.15 -14.23
CA ILE A 251 -16.85 2.03 -13.30
C ILE A 251 -16.59 0.70 -14.02
N LEU A 252 -17.07 0.57 -15.25
CA LEU A 252 -16.82 -0.58 -16.14
C LEU A 252 -16.00 -0.15 -17.35
N GLN A 253 -15.41 -1.13 -18.03
CA GLN A 253 -14.72 -0.94 -19.31
C GLN A 253 -14.86 -2.16 -20.21
N HIS A 254 -14.82 -1.94 -21.52
CA HIS A 254 -14.66 -3.00 -22.48
C HIS A 254 -13.21 -3.44 -22.60
N SER A 255 -12.96 -4.73 -22.72
CA SER A 255 -11.65 -5.34 -22.93
C SER A 255 -11.75 -6.40 -24.04
N GLU A 256 -10.62 -6.97 -24.43
CA GLU A 256 -10.59 -8.07 -25.42
C GLU A 256 -11.38 -9.31 -24.96
N THR A 257 -11.46 -9.53 -23.64
CA THR A 257 -12.17 -10.67 -23.04
C THR A 257 -13.63 -10.35 -22.69
N GLY A 258 -14.10 -9.12 -22.93
CA GLY A 258 -15.46 -8.68 -22.62
C GLY A 258 -15.53 -7.50 -21.67
N LEU A 259 -16.69 -7.32 -21.04
CA LEU A 259 -16.96 -6.26 -20.07
C LEU A 259 -16.36 -6.63 -18.70
N LYS A 260 -15.59 -5.71 -18.10
CA LYS A 260 -14.99 -5.86 -16.78
C LYS A 260 -15.04 -4.56 -15.98
N PHE A 261 -14.77 -4.64 -14.68
CA PHE A 261 -14.57 -3.43 -13.88
C PHE A 261 -13.33 -2.66 -14.34
N HIS A 262 -13.45 -1.36 -14.43
CA HIS A 262 -12.32 -0.49 -14.85
C HIS A 262 -11.16 -0.55 -13.85
N TYR A 263 -11.47 -0.59 -12.54
CA TYR A 263 -10.50 -0.74 -11.48
C TYR A 263 -10.73 -2.04 -10.70
N ARG A 264 -9.66 -2.78 -10.42
CA ARG A 264 -9.71 -4.05 -9.67
C ARG A 264 -10.36 -3.89 -8.30
N TYR A 265 -10.13 -2.78 -7.60
CA TYR A 265 -10.73 -2.55 -6.29
C TYR A 265 -12.26 -2.40 -6.33
N LEU A 266 -12.83 -1.85 -7.39
CA LEU A 266 -14.29 -1.83 -7.59
C LEU A 266 -14.83 -3.25 -7.76
N PHE A 267 -14.13 -4.08 -8.53
CA PHE A 267 -14.45 -5.49 -8.65
C PHE A 267 -14.45 -6.18 -7.27
N TYR A 268 -13.38 -6.04 -6.50
CA TYR A 268 -13.28 -6.65 -5.17
C TYR A 268 -14.38 -6.16 -4.22
N PHE A 269 -14.70 -4.87 -4.25
CA PHE A 269 -15.75 -4.26 -3.45
C PHE A 269 -17.12 -4.85 -3.76
N PHE A 270 -17.50 -4.92 -5.05
CA PHE A 270 -18.80 -5.42 -5.46
C PHE A 270 -18.91 -6.96 -5.41
N ALA A 271 -17.86 -7.68 -5.69
CA ALA A 271 -17.80 -9.13 -5.47
C ALA A 271 -18.01 -9.48 -3.97
N ALA A 272 -17.36 -8.76 -3.09
CA ALA A 272 -17.53 -8.91 -1.63
C ALA A 272 -18.94 -8.54 -1.19
N LYS A 273 -19.53 -7.47 -1.76
CA LYS A 273 -20.92 -7.08 -1.49
C LYS A 273 -21.89 -8.18 -1.89
N ASN A 274 -21.75 -8.73 -3.08
CA ASN A 274 -22.58 -9.85 -3.56
C ASN A 274 -22.49 -11.08 -2.65
N LEU A 275 -21.28 -11.45 -2.22
CA LEU A 275 -21.07 -12.56 -1.28
C LEU A 275 -21.74 -12.28 0.08
N ALA A 276 -21.62 -11.05 0.59
CA ALA A 276 -22.26 -10.64 1.84
C ALA A 276 -23.80 -10.70 1.74
N ASP A 277 -24.35 -10.17 0.65
CA ASP A 277 -25.79 -10.17 0.38
C ASP A 277 -26.34 -11.59 0.09
N SER A 278 -25.47 -12.55 -0.27
CA SER A 278 -25.83 -13.94 -0.56
C SER A 278 -25.69 -14.91 0.60
N LEU A 279 -25.13 -14.49 1.74
CA LEU A 279 -24.88 -15.36 2.90
C LEU A 279 -26.14 -16.08 3.41
N TYR A 280 -27.28 -15.40 3.38
CA TYR A 280 -28.56 -15.98 3.80
C TYR A 280 -29.19 -16.90 2.74
N LYS A 281 -28.68 -16.91 1.50
CA LYS A 281 -29.23 -17.72 0.38
C LYS A 281 -28.77 -19.19 0.44
N GLY A 282 -27.84 -19.57 1.32
CA GLY A 282 -27.46 -20.96 1.55
C GLY A 282 -25.96 -21.26 1.59
N GLU A 283 -25.64 -22.55 1.58
CA GLU A 283 -24.27 -23.06 1.78
C GLU A 283 -23.30 -22.74 0.61
N GLU A 284 -23.79 -22.41 -0.57
CA GLU A 284 -22.93 -22.13 -1.72
C GLU A 284 -22.10 -20.84 -1.52
N ALA A 285 -22.73 -19.77 -1.01
CA ALA A 285 -22.01 -18.54 -0.66
C ALA A 285 -20.94 -18.77 0.42
N LYS A 286 -21.26 -19.61 1.42
CA LYS A 286 -20.31 -19.98 2.46
C LYS A 286 -19.10 -20.75 1.89
N LYS A 287 -19.30 -21.69 0.98
CA LYS A 287 -18.21 -22.42 0.32
C LYS A 287 -17.29 -21.49 -0.47
N ARG A 288 -17.86 -20.51 -1.18
CA ARG A 288 -17.09 -19.50 -1.91
C ARG A 288 -16.26 -18.64 -0.97
N ILE A 289 -16.84 -18.17 0.13
CA ILE A 289 -16.14 -17.40 1.14
C ILE A 289 -15.03 -18.24 1.77
N GLN A 290 -15.29 -19.51 2.11
CA GLN A 290 -14.28 -20.41 2.64
C GLN A 290 -13.12 -20.57 1.66
N HIS A 291 -13.40 -20.75 0.36
CA HIS A 291 -12.35 -20.84 -0.65
C HIS A 291 -11.48 -19.57 -0.71
N LEU A 292 -12.09 -18.38 -0.61
CA LEU A 292 -11.34 -17.12 -0.56
C LEU A 292 -10.48 -17.01 0.70
N VAL A 293 -11.00 -17.43 1.86
CA VAL A 293 -10.22 -17.47 3.12
C VAL A 293 -9.08 -18.48 3.03
N ASP A 294 -9.29 -19.65 2.43
CA ASP A 294 -8.25 -20.67 2.24
C ASP A 294 -7.15 -20.21 1.27
N THR A 295 -7.50 -19.37 0.31
CA THR A 295 -6.60 -18.79 -0.69
C THR A 295 -6.19 -17.34 -0.39
N ILE A 296 -6.24 -16.91 0.86
CA ILE A 296 -5.98 -15.52 1.30
C ILE A 296 -4.58 -15.00 0.92
N HIS A 297 -3.63 -15.89 0.58
CA HIS A 297 -2.31 -15.52 0.05
C HIS A 297 -2.38 -14.85 -1.32
N LEU A 298 -3.47 -15.06 -2.08
CA LEU A 298 -3.70 -14.41 -3.35
C LEU A 298 -4.26 -12.99 -3.14
N GLU A 299 -3.77 -12.02 -3.89
CA GLU A 299 -4.19 -10.62 -3.80
C GLU A 299 -5.72 -10.47 -3.95
N LYS A 300 -6.31 -11.12 -4.96
CA LYS A 300 -7.76 -11.11 -5.18
C LYS A 300 -8.53 -11.59 -3.95
N ALA A 301 -8.14 -12.74 -3.42
CA ALA A 301 -8.83 -13.36 -2.30
C ALA A 301 -8.72 -12.49 -1.03
N SER A 302 -7.52 -12.01 -0.69
CA SER A 302 -7.32 -11.16 0.49
C SER A 302 -8.11 -9.85 0.42
N ASN A 303 -8.17 -9.21 -0.75
CA ASN A 303 -8.92 -7.97 -0.92
C ASN A 303 -10.44 -8.20 -0.87
N ILE A 304 -10.95 -9.26 -1.49
CA ILE A 304 -12.38 -9.60 -1.40
C ILE A 304 -12.75 -9.94 0.06
N VAL A 305 -11.95 -10.72 0.78
CA VAL A 305 -12.17 -11.03 2.20
C VAL A 305 -12.16 -9.76 3.04
N LEU A 306 -11.25 -8.83 2.77
CA LEU A 306 -11.21 -7.53 3.43
C LEU A 306 -12.53 -6.75 3.25
N PHE A 307 -13.00 -6.59 2.01
CA PHE A 307 -14.27 -5.90 1.75
C PHE A 307 -15.48 -6.68 2.28
N LEU A 308 -15.43 -8.01 2.30
CA LEU A 308 -16.47 -8.85 2.87
C LEU A 308 -16.69 -8.54 4.36
N THR A 309 -15.60 -8.39 5.12
CA THR A 309 -15.69 -8.00 6.55
C THR A 309 -16.23 -6.58 6.76
N HIS A 310 -16.18 -5.75 5.72
CA HIS A 310 -16.80 -4.44 5.72
C HIS A 310 -18.31 -4.52 5.44
N HIS A 311 -18.73 -5.33 4.45
CA HIS A 311 -20.14 -5.45 4.05
C HIS A 311 -20.97 -6.31 5.00
N SER A 312 -20.39 -7.29 5.65
CA SER A 312 -21.08 -8.20 6.55
C SER A 312 -20.60 -8.11 8.00
N LYS A 313 -21.54 -8.19 8.92
CA LYS A 313 -21.29 -8.31 10.38
C LYS A 313 -21.44 -9.75 10.88
N ASP A 314 -21.62 -10.72 9.98
CA ASP A 314 -21.82 -12.11 10.35
C ASP A 314 -20.60 -12.66 11.08
N PRO A 315 -20.74 -13.13 12.35
CA PRO A 315 -19.63 -13.67 13.14
C PRO A 315 -18.95 -14.85 12.46
N TRP A 316 -19.70 -15.66 11.69
CA TRP A 316 -19.17 -16.81 10.99
C TRP A 316 -17.99 -16.46 10.08
N ILE A 317 -18.05 -15.31 9.37
CA ILE A 317 -16.94 -14.85 8.51
C ILE A 317 -15.67 -14.62 9.31
N LEU A 318 -15.81 -13.97 10.48
CA LEU A 318 -14.68 -13.70 11.36
C LEU A 318 -14.09 -15.00 11.92
N ASP A 319 -14.94 -15.95 12.28
CA ASP A 319 -14.52 -17.26 12.75
C ASP A 319 -13.72 -18.02 11.69
N GLN A 320 -14.18 -17.99 10.41
CA GLN A 320 -13.43 -18.64 9.33
C GLN A 320 -12.07 -18.01 9.12
N ILE A 321 -11.98 -16.68 9.14
CA ILE A 321 -10.69 -15.97 9.06
C ILE A 321 -9.78 -16.36 10.22
N LEU A 322 -10.31 -16.35 11.44
CA LEU A 322 -9.57 -16.68 12.65
C LEU A 322 -9.06 -18.12 12.62
N TYR A 323 -9.92 -19.11 12.26
CA TYR A 323 -9.52 -20.51 12.11
C TYR A 323 -8.43 -20.69 11.06
N SER A 324 -8.53 -19.99 9.93
CA SER A 324 -7.48 -20.01 8.91
C SER A 324 -6.15 -19.49 9.45
N VAL A 325 -6.17 -18.36 10.19
CA VAL A 325 -4.97 -17.77 10.83
C VAL A 325 -4.37 -18.72 11.85
N MET A 326 -5.18 -19.31 12.74
CA MET A 326 -4.76 -20.28 13.75
C MET A 326 -4.11 -21.53 13.14
N GLY A 327 -4.57 -21.94 11.96
CA GLY A 327 -4.06 -23.11 11.24
C GLY A 327 -2.66 -22.91 10.63
N ILE A 328 -2.23 -21.66 10.40
CA ILE A 328 -0.92 -21.40 9.78
C ILE A 328 0.19 -21.63 10.82
N PHE A 329 1.12 -22.53 10.51
CA PHE A 329 2.21 -22.93 11.41
C PHE A 329 1.72 -23.34 12.82
N SER A 330 0.55 -23.97 12.90
CA SER A 330 -0.09 -24.35 14.19
C SER A 330 0.74 -25.32 15.04
N ASN A 331 1.65 -26.08 14.44
CA ASN A 331 2.55 -27.03 15.14
C ASN A 331 3.82 -26.35 15.68
N GLU A 332 3.99 -25.06 15.45
CA GLU A 332 5.18 -24.32 15.84
C GLU A 332 4.90 -23.47 17.09
N ALA A 333 5.90 -23.41 17.97
CA ALA A 333 5.85 -22.47 19.08
C ALA A 333 6.23 -21.05 18.61
N GLU A 334 5.60 -20.06 19.18
CA GLU A 334 5.93 -18.66 18.91
C GLU A 334 7.27 -18.26 19.52
N VAL A 335 7.96 -17.31 18.88
CA VAL A 335 9.18 -16.70 19.46
C VAL A 335 8.79 -15.74 20.56
N THR A 336 9.18 -16.04 21.79
CA THR A 336 8.91 -15.17 22.97
C THR A 336 9.93 -14.03 23.10
N LEU A 337 11.10 -14.15 22.46
CA LEU A 337 12.27 -13.31 22.61
C LEU A 337 12.86 -13.33 24.05
N GLU A 338 12.59 -14.34 24.84
CA GLU A 338 13.24 -14.55 26.13
C GLU A 338 14.75 -14.81 25.97
N ALA A 339 15.54 -14.49 26.98
CA ALA A 339 17.01 -14.56 26.92
C ALA A 339 17.54 -15.94 26.47
N GLY A 340 16.87 -17.03 26.84
CA GLY A 340 17.25 -18.39 26.45
C GLY A 340 17.08 -18.70 24.98
N SER A 341 16.01 -18.17 24.36
CA SER A 341 15.69 -18.42 22.94
C SER A 341 16.58 -17.65 21.96
N LEU A 342 17.28 -16.62 22.42
CA LEU A 342 18.12 -15.74 21.61
C LEU A 342 19.62 -15.84 21.97
N SER A 343 20.03 -16.93 22.61
CA SER A 343 21.43 -17.08 23.07
C SER A 343 22.46 -16.93 21.95
N PHE A 344 22.15 -17.38 20.74
CA PHE A 344 23.02 -17.26 19.57
C PHE A 344 23.26 -15.82 19.09
N LEU A 345 22.37 -14.87 19.45
CA LEU A 345 22.54 -13.46 19.14
C LEU A 345 23.16 -12.63 20.26
N GLN A 346 23.30 -13.18 21.46
CA GLN A 346 23.79 -12.40 22.61
C GLN A 346 25.20 -11.87 22.41
N ASP A 347 26.12 -12.69 21.90
CA ASP A 347 27.50 -12.28 21.70
C ASP A 347 27.62 -11.32 20.52
N PHE A 348 26.85 -11.53 19.44
CA PHE A 348 26.74 -10.58 18.34
C PHE A 348 26.31 -9.19 18.82
N VAL A 349 25.26 -9.10 19.65
CA VAL A 349 24.76 -7.81 20.16
C VAL A 349 25.79 -7.09 21.04
N LYS A 350 26.66 -7.81 21.72
CA LYS A 350 27.77 -7.22 22.50
C LYS A 350 28.91 -6.71 21.61
N GLU A 351 29.14 -7.34 20.46
CA GLU A 351 30.21 -6.98 19.53
C GLU A 351 29.85 -5.85 18.57
N ILE A 352 28.56 -5.64 18.25
CA ILE A 352 28.16 -4.53 17.38
C ILE A 352 28.38 -3.17 18.04
N PRO A 353 28.69 -2.12 17.25
CA PRO A 353 28.97 -0.80 17.78
C PRO A 353 27.86 -0.26 18.68
N HIS A 354 28.25 0.46 19.72
CA HIS A 354 27.29 1.15 20.59
C HIS A 354 26.42 2.11 19.78
N LEU A 355 25.13 2.14 20.12
CA LEU A 355 24.20 3.08 19.52
C LEU A 355 24.57 4.51 19.89
N VAL A 356 24.47 5.41 18.94
CA VAL A 356 24.71 6.84 19.13
C VAL A 356 23.47 7.60 18.69
N LEU A 357 22.93 8.43 19.55
CA LEU A 357 21.86 9.36 19.19
C LEU A 357 22.48 10.55 18.47
N GLU A 358 22.34 10.56 17.15
CA GLU A 358 22.82 11.64 16.29
C GLU A 358 21.75 12.72 16.15
N ASN A 359 22.19 13.94 15.83
CA ASN A 359 21.26 14.99 15.47
C ASN A 359 20.97 14.92 13.96
N ARG A 360 19.90 14.24 13.59
CA ARG A 360 19.46 14.06 12.20
C ARG A 360 18.22 14.89 11.92
N ASP A 361 18.10 15.35 10.69
CA ASP A 361 16.90 16.03 10.20
C ASP A 361 15.81 15.00 9.86
N ALA A 362 14.71 15.02 10.60
CA ALA A 362 13.62 14.07 10.45
C ALA A 362 12.98 14.11 9.04
N LYS A 363 12.96 15.27 8.37
CA LYS A 363 12.44 15.38 7.00
C LYS A 363 13.35 14.65 6.02
N GLN A 364 14.68 14.78 6.15
CA GLN A 364 15.64 14.08 5.30
C GLN A 364 15.62 12.57 5.54
N GLU A 365 15.57 12.12 6.79
CA GLU A 365 15.49 10.69 7.12
C GLU A 365 14.22 10.06 6.58
N ARG A 366 13.08 10.73 6.67
CA ARG A 366 11.82 10.26 6.05
C ARG A 366 11.92 10.17 4.54
N LEU A 367 12.48 11.19 3.90
CA LEU A 367 12.65 11.19 2.44
C LEU A 367 13.54 10.02 1.98
N GLU A 368 14.61 9.75 2.72
CA GLU A 368 15.50 8.63 2.39
C GLU A 368 14.80 7.28 2.63
N ASN A 369 14.06 7.14 3.72
CA ASN A 369 13.24 5.95 3.97
C ASN A 369 12.18 5.72 2.87
N ASP A 370 11.51 6.78 2.40
CA ASP A 370 10.55 6.70 1.31
C ASP A 370 11.22 6.31 -0.03
N ARG A 371 12.43 6.80 -0.31
CA ARG A 371 13.23 6.38 -1.47
C ARG A 371 13.61 4.91 -1.41
N GLN A 372 14.02 4.43 -0.24
CA GLN A 372 14.35 3.01 -0.06
C GLN A 372 13.13 2.11 -0.28
N LYS A 373 11.95 2.51 0.21
CA LYS A 373 10.70 1.81 -0.08
C LYS A 373 10.38 1.78 -1.57
N ASP A 374 10.53 2.91 -2.28
CA ASP A 374 10.28 2.98 -3.73
C ASP A 374 11.22 2.06 -4.52
N ILE A 375 12.47 1.89 -4.09
CA ILE A 375 13.42 0.95 -4.70
C ILE A 375 12.96 -0.49 -4.47
N ILE A 376 12.56 -0.85 -3.25
CA ILE A 376 12.09 -2.20 -2.92
C ILE A 376 10.81 -2.54 -3.71
N ASP A 377 9.84 -1.61 -3.76
CA ASP A 377 8.59 -1.80 -4.49
C ASP A 377 8.86 -2.05 -5.99
N GLN A 378 9.82 -1.34 -6.61
CA GLN A 378 10.22 -1.54 -8.01
C GLN A 378 10.91 -2.90 -8.25
N ASP A 379 11.75 -3.33 -7.31
CA ASP A 379 12.42 -4.64 -7.40
C ASP A 379 11.44 -5.81 -7.26
N GLU A 380 10.42 -5.69 -6.43
CA GLU A 380 9.35 -6.70 -6.27
C GLU A 380 8.49 -6.83 -7.53
N GLU A 381 8.18 -5.73 -8.23
CA GLU A 381 7.43 -5.75 -9.48
C GLU A 381 8.19 -6.43 -10.63
N GLN A 382 9.52 -6.32 -10.67
CA GLN A 382 10.36 -6.87 -11.74
C GLN A 382 10.76 -8.33 -11.51
N ASN A 383 10.82 -8.80 -10.28
CA ASN A 383 11.34 -10.09 -9.90
C ASN A 383 10.26 -10.96 -9.25
N SER A 384 9.31 -11.50 -10.03
CA SER A 384 8.47 -12.59 -9.55
C SER A 384 9.33 -13.86 -9.49
N PRO A 385 9.66 -14.40 -8.31
CA PRO A 385 10.53 -15.55 -8.20
C PRO A 385 9.85 -16.79 -8.79
N LEU A 386 10.47 -17.38 -9.81
CA LEU A 386 10.14 -18.73 -10.27
C LEU A 386 10.77 -19.72 -9.29
N TYR A 387 9.94 -20.44 -8.55
CA TYR A 387 10.41 -21.48 -7.65
C TYR A 387 10.47 -22.81 -8.41
N ASP A 388 11.70 -23.35 -8.61
CA ASP A 388 11.92 -24.64 -9.25
C ASP A 388 11.63 -25.85 -8.33
N ASN A 389 11.37 -25.62 -7.05
CA ASN A 389 11.13 -26.65 -6.03
C ASN A 389 9.74 -26.48 -5.41
N LYS A 390 8.91 -27.53 -5.51
CA LYS A 390 7.54 -27.56 -5.00
C LYS A 390 7.44 -27.36 -3.49
N ASP A 391 8.40 -27.85 -2.72
CA ASP A 391 8.42 -27.68 -1.26
C ASP A 391 8.69 -26.22 -0.88
N VAL A 392 9.55 -25.54 -1.65
CA VAL A 392 9.83 -24.09 -1.48
C VAL A 392 8.59 -23.28 -1.86
N GLU A 393 7.91 -23.64 -2.94
CA GLU A 393 6.67 -23.00 -3.35
C GLU A 393 5.59 -23.11 -2.26
N GLU A 394 5.37 -24.31 -1.70
CA GLU A 394 4.41 -24.54 -0.62
C GLU A 394 4.76 -23.74 0.66
N PHE A 395 6.06 -23.67 1.00
CA PHE A 395 6.52 -22.84 2.11
C PHE A 395 6.25 -21.37 1.88
N MET A 396 6.55 -20.84 0.68
CA MET A 396 6.31 -19.44 0.34
C MET A 396 4.82 -19.08 0.31
N VAL A 397 3.95 -20.01 -0.09
CA VAL A 397 2.50 -19.85 0.05
C VAL A 397 2.10 -19.65 1.51
N LYS A 398 2.66 -20.43 2.44
CA LYS A 398 2.40 -20.27 3.90
C LYS A 398 2.93 -18.92 4.41
N VAL A 399 4.11 -18.50 3.96
CA VAL A 399 4.68 -17.17 4.31
C VAL A 399 3.76 -16.05 3.84
N ASN A 400 3.34 -16.09 2.58
CA ASN A 400 2.42 -15.10 2.03
C ASN A 400 1.06 -15.11 2.76
N LYS A 401 0.57 -16.29 3.16
CA LYS A 401 -0.64 -16.39 4.01
C LYS A 401 -0.48 -15.63 5.32
N VAL A 402 0.65 -15.75 6.01
CA VAL A 402 0.90 -14.99 7.26
C VAL A 402 0.78 -13.49 7.01
N PHE A 403 1.52 -12.96 6.03
CA PHE A 403 1.52 -11.52 5.78
C PHE A 403 0.15 -11.00 5.37
N ARG A 404 -0.57 -11.69 4.49
CA ARG A 404 -1.92 -11.30 4.09
C ARG A 404 -2.94 -11.44 5.23
N ALA A 405 -2.83 -12.49 6.03
CA ALA A 405 -3.70 -12.71 7.18
C ALA A 405 -3.56 -11.57 8.22
N ILE A 406 -2.34 -11.18 8.60
CA ILE A 406 -2.15 -10.08 9.55
C ILE A 406 -2.60 -8.73 8.98
N GLU A 407 -2.51 -8.52 7.66
CA GLU A 407 -3.04 -7.34 7.01
C GLU A 407 -4.57 -7.28 7.08
N VAL A 408 -5.25 -8.39 6.76
CA VAL A 408 -6.71 -8.49 6.86
C VAL A 408 -7.16 -8.34 8.32
N CYS A 409 -6.55 -9.05 9.26
CA CYS A 409 -6.86 -8.93 10.69
C CYS A 409 -6.65 -7.50 11.20
N GLY A 410 -5.55 -6.85 10.83
CA GLY A 410 -5.28 -5.46 11.19
C GLY A 410 -6.32 -4.49 10.63
N GLN A 411 -6.83 -4.73 9.42
CA GLN A 411 -7.93 -3.93 8.87
C GLN A 411 -9.26 -4.19 9.62
N ILE A 412 -9.55 -5.42 10.00
CA ILE A 412 -10.71 -5.74 10.84
C ILE A 412 -10.60 -5.00 12.16
N LEU A 413 -9.46 -5.08 12.84
CA LEU A 413 -9.21 -4.38 14.09
C LEU A 413 -9.41 -2.86 13.96
N ARG A 414 -8.90 -2.23 12.92
CA ARG A 414 -9.06 -0.78 12.69
C ARG A 414 -10.49 -0.38 12.37
N ASN A 415 -11.15 -1.14 11.51
CA ASN A 415 -12.44 -0.77 10.95
C ASN A 415 -13.64 -1.20 11.80
N ARG A 416 -13.47 -2.17 12.68
CA ARG A 416 -14.57 -2.81 13.43
C ARG A 416 -14.47 -2.65 14.95
N LEU A 417 -13.54 -1.84 15.46
CA LEU A 417 -13.36 -1.58 16.90
C LEU A 417 -14.66 -1.20 17.62
N GLY A 418 -15.52 -0.40 16.99
CA GLY A 418 -16.79 0.04 17.56
C GLY A 418 -17.97 -0.91 17.33
N SER A 419 -17.78 -2.04 16.62
CA SER A 419 -18.88 -2.92 16.20
C SER A 419 -18.67 -4.40 16.50
N LEU A 420 -17.48 -4.80 16.96
CA LEU A 420 -17.18 -6.16 17.42
C LEU A 420 -17.12 -6.21 18.94
N GLU A 421 -17.42 -7.38 19.49
CA GLU A 421 -17.25 -7.65 20.90
C GLU A 421 -15.77 -7.62 21.29
N ARG A 422 -15.49 -7.19 22.51
CA ARG A 422 -14.12 -7.05 23.03
C ARG A 422 -13.34 -8.37 22.92
N ASN A 423 -13.93 -9.48 23.31
CA ASN A 423 -13.28 -10.80 23.25
C ASN A 423 -12.88 -11.17 21.82
N SER A 424 -13.72 -10.88 20.84
CA SER A 424 -13.41 -11.11 19.42
C SER A 424 -12.23 -10.26 18.96
N LEU A 425 -12.17 -8.99 19.38
CA LEU A 425 -11.04 -8.09 19.07
C LEU A 425 -9.74 -8.57 19.73
N GLU A 426 -9.78 -8.99 20.99
CA GLU A 426 -8.65 -9.55 21.72
C GLU A 426 -8.14 -10.82 21.01
N SER A 427 -9.04 -11.76 20.66
CA SER A 427 -8.68 -13.00 19.94
C SER A 427 -8.06 -12.72 18.56
N ILE A 428 -8.63 -11.80 17.77
CA ILE A 428 -8.08 -11.43 16.47
C ILE A 428 -6.68 -10.85 16.62
N TYR A 429 -6.48 -9.96 17.59
CA TYR A 429 -5.18 -9.35 17.84
C TYR A 429 -4.16 -10.38 18.31
N GLU A 430 -4.51 -11.19 19.31
CA GLU A 430 -3.64 -12.22 19.89
C GLU A 430 -3.21 -13.26 18.84
N GLU A 431 -4.16 -13.83 18.08
CA GLU A 431 -3.83 -14.83 17.06
C GLU A 431 -3.00 -14.24 15.92
N SER A 432 -3.21 -12.97 15.59
CA SER A 432 -2.37 -12.27 14.61
C SER A 432 -0.92 -12.10 15.10
N LEU A 433 -0.71 -11.84 16.38
CA LEU A 433 0.61 -11.84 17.00
C LEU A 433 1.22 -13.24 16.96
N LEU A 434 0.46 -14.24 17.42
CA LEU A 434 0.93 -15.63 17.53
C LEU A 434 1.34 -16.20 16.17
N VAL A 435 0.54 -16.04 15.11
CA VAL A 435 0.88 -16.54 13.78
C VAL A 435 2.15 -15.89 13.24
N SER A 436 2.34 -14.60 13.49
CA SER A 436 3.52 -13.85 13.07
C SER A 436 4.79 -14.32 13.80
N LEU A 437 4.66 -14.56 15.11
CA LEU A 437 5.77 -15.04 15.94
C LEU A 437 6.07 -16.53 15.70
N ARG A 438 5.07 -17.35 15.34
CA ARG A 438 5.28 -18.72 14.85
C ARG A 438 6.06 -18.73 13.52
N PHE A 439 5.70 -17.85 12.59
CA PHE A 439 6.47 -17.70 11.35
C PHE A 439 7.92 -17.29 11.65
N LEU A 440 8.14 -16.32 12.55
CA LEU A 440 9.49 -15.91 12.94
C LEU A 440 10.29 -17.09 13.54
N SER A 441 9.65 -17.97 14.33
CA SER A 441 10.24 -19.19 14.86
C SER A 441 10.72 -20.12 13.74
N VAL A 442 9.85 -20.37 12.76
CA VAL A 442 10.18 -21.19 11.59
C VAL A 442 11.35 -20.59 10.81
N PHE A 443 11.35 -19.28 10.59
CA PHE A 443 12.42 -18.58 9.92
C PHE A 443 13.77 -18.74 10.64
N LEU A 444 13.80 -18.50 11.96
CA LEU A 444 15.03 -18.61 12.74
C LEU A 444 15.58 -20.04 12.76
N ARG A 445 14.69 -21.04 12.88
CA ARG A 445 15.09 -22.46 12.79
C ARG A 445 15.60 -22.82 11.39
N PHE A 446 14.94 -22.35 10.34
CA PHE A 446 15.43 -22.55 8.98
C PHE A 446 16.79 -21.87 8.76
N SER A 447 16.94 -20.64 9.23
CA SER A 447 18.21 -19.91 9.17
C SER A 447 19.34 -20.69 9.85
N GLU A 448 19.09 -21.25 11.03
CA GLU A 448 20.09 -22.09 11.72
C GLU A 448 20.41 -23.37 10.95
N TYR A 449 19.40 -24.00 10.36
CA TYR A 449 19.59 -25.20 9.52
C TYR A 449 20.49 -24.93 8.31
N VAL A 450 20.32 -23.78 7.65
CA VAL A 450 21.13 -23.41 6.47
C VAL A 450 22.39 -22.60 6.83
N ARG A 451 22.72 -22.44 8.09
CA ARG A 451 23.80 -21.58 8.59
C ARG A 451 25.13 -21.86 7.90
N GLU A 452 25.59 -23.11 7.88
CA GLU A 452 26.88 -23.48 7.31
C GLU A 452 26.96 -23.19 5.80
N GLU A 453 25.88 -23.46 5.06
CA GLU A 453 25.81 -23.16 3.63
C GLU A 453 25.79 -21.65 3.37
N SER A 454 25.03 -20.90 4.16
CA SER A 454 24.97 -19.43 4.09
C SER A 454 26.33 -18.80 4.38
N ILE A 455 27.00 -19.24 5.43
CA ILE A 455 28.36 -18.80 5.80
C ILE A 455 29.32 -19.11 4.65
N ARG A 456 29.25 -20.29 4.03
CA ARG A 456 30.10 -20.65 2.90
C ARG A 456 29.89 -19.74 1.70
N LYS A 457 28.64 -19.43 1.35
CA LYS A 457 28.31 -18.52 0.24
C LYS A 457 28.80 -17.09 0.50
N ILE A 458 28.51 -16.56 1.69
CA ILE A 458 28.95 -15.22 2.10
C ILE A 458 30.48 -15.13 2.08
N LYS A 459 31.15 -16.15 2.60
CA LYS A 459 32.62 -16.25 2.59
C LYS A 459 33.18 -16.16 1.17
N LYS A 460 32.61 -16.92 0.22
CA LYS A 460 33.01 -16.87 -1.18
C LYS A 460 32.88 -15.47 -1.79
N ILE A 461 31.79 -14.74 -1.49
CA ILE A 461 31.59 -13.36 -1.96
C ILE A 461 32.64 -12.41 -1.37
N LEU A 462 32.96 -12.57 -0.08
CA LEU A 462 33.96 -11.70 0.58
C LEU A 462 35.40 -12.03 0.17
N GLU A 463 35.71 -13.27 -0.21
CA GLU A 463 37.01 -13.68 -0.74
C GLU A 463 37.34 -13.01 -2.09
N GLU A 464 36.34 -12.58 -2.83
CA GLU A 464 36.51 -11.81 -4.06
C GLU A 464 36.98 -10.36 -3.79
N ASN A 465 36.93 -9.89 -2.52
CA ASN A 465 37.39 -8.56 -2.16
C ASN A 465 38.89 -8.54 -1.81
N PRO A 466 39.76 -7.92 -2.62
CA PRO A 466 41.23 -7.97 -2.46
C PRO A 466 41.73 -7.27 -1.19
N ASN A 467 40.89 -6.50 -0.50
CA ASN A 467 41.29 -5.71 0.67
C ASN A 467 41.03 -6.42 2.01
N LEU A 468 40.53 -7.67 2.00
CA LEU A 468 40.18 -8.41 3.20
C LEU A 468 41.17 -9.56 3.46
N SER A 469 41.68 -9.65 4.70
CA SER A 469 42.46 -10.83 5.14
C SER A 469 41.53 -12.01 5.51
N ASN A 470 42.00 -13.24 5.42
CA ASN A 470 41.23 -14.44 5.74
C ASN A 470 40.64 -14.42 7.17
N SER A 471 41.38 -13.95 8.17
CA SER A 471 40.90 -13.84 9.55
C SER A 471 39.79 -12.80 9.68
N LYS A 472 39.88 -11.72 8.94
CA LYS A 472 38.84 -10.68 8.88
C LYS A 472 37.60 -11.19 8.16
N ILE A 473 37.78 -11.95 7.05
CA ILE A 473 36.67 -12.56 6.31
C ILE A 473 35.84 -13.48 7.21
N ILE A 474 36.46 -14.38 7.97
CA ILE A 474 35.75 -15.30 8.85
C ILE A 474 34.88 -14.56 9.87
N ARG A 475 35.41 -13.53 10.50
CA ARG A 475 34.69 -12.72 11.49
C ARG A 475 33.55 -11.94 10.86
N GLU A 476 33.78 -11.30 9.72
CA GLU A 476 32.77 -10.51 9.01
C GLU A 476 31.64 -11.40 8.49
N VAL A 477 31.93 -12.62 8.02
CA VAL A 477 30.92 -13.59 7.56
C VAL A 477 29.94 -13.95 8.68
N GLU A 478 30.45 -14.28 9.85
CA GLU A 478 29.62 -14.67 10.99
C GLU A 478 28.81 -13.48 11.50
N SER A 479 29.45 -12.32 11.62
CA SER A 479 28.78 -11.06 11.99
C SER A 479 27.67 -10.68 11.00
N PHE A 480 27.89 -10.86 9.70
CA PHE A 480 26.90 -10.59 8.67
C PHE A 480 25.70 -11.56 8.75
N TYR A 481 25.93 -12.85 8.93
CA TYR A 481 24.87 -13.84 9.11
C TYR A 481 24.00 -13.53 10.34
N LEU A 482 24.61 -13.26 11.47
CA LEU A 482 23.89 -12.89 12.70
C LEU A 482 23.16 -11.55 12.55
N GLY A 483 23.76 -10.61 11.82
CA GLY A 483 23.16 -9.33 11.47
C GLY A 483 21.88 -9.46 10.65
N ILE A 484 21.84 -10.36 9.67
CA ILE A 484 20.63 -10.67 8.89
C ILE A 484 19.52 -11.18 9.83
N ASN A 485 19.81 -12.16 10.69
CA ASN A 485 18.80 -12.70 11.61
C ASN A 485 18.26 -11.60 12.56
N TYR A 486 19.14 -10.77 13.09
CA TYR A 486 18.75 -9.65 13.95
C TYR A 486 17.86 -8.65 13.21
N THR A 487 18.21 -8.31 11.96
CA THR A 487 17.44 -7.40 11.10
C THR A 487 16.06 -7.97 10.77
N VAL A 488 15.96 -9.27 10.50
CA VAL A 488 14.66 -9.93 10.25
C VAL A 488 13.78 -9.89 11.49
N ILE A 489 14.33 -10.13 12.69
CA ILE A 489 13.57 -10.00 13.94
C ILE A 489 13.01 -8.58 14.07
N LEU A 490 13.87 -7.56 13.95
CA LEU A 490 13.46 -6.16 14.06
C LEU A 490 12.43 -5.78 12.99
N GLY A 491 12.66 -6.17 11.74
CA GLY A 491 11.74 -5.94 10.62
C GLY A 491 10.37 -6.60 10.83
N MET A 492 10.37 -7.82 11.38
CA MET A 492 9.14 -8.54 11.67
C MET A 492 8.33 -7.89 12.79
N LEU A 493 8.98 -7.42 13.86
CA LEU A 493 8.32 -6.67 14.93
C LEU A 493 7.66 -5.39 14.39
N HIS A 494 8.37 -4.64 13.53
CA HIS A 494 7.81 -3.46 12.87
C HIS A 494 6.65 -3.81 11.92
N LYS A 495 6.78 -4.86 11.11
CA LYS A 495 5.72 -5.30 10.19
C LYS A 495 4.44 -5.68 10.94
N ILE A 496 4.55 -6.41 12.05
CA ILE A 496 3.42 -6.78 12.90
C ILE A 496 2.77 -5.52 13.46
N ALA A 497 3.55 -4.64 14.08
CA ALA A 497 3.06 -3.41 14.68
C ALA A 497 2.36 -2.51 13.65
N PHE A 498 2.95 -2.34 12.47
CA PHE A 498 2.37 -1.56 11.37
C PHE A 498 1.07 -2.19 10.84
N SER A 499 1.02 -3.52 10.72
CA SER A 499 -0.16 -4.22 10.20
C SER A 499 -1.33 -4.18 11.17
N LEU A 500 -1.10 -4.36 12.48
CA LEU A 500 -2.15 -4.49 13.49
C LEU A 500 -2.49 -3.18 14.22
N GLY A 501 -1.53 -2.26 14.33
CA GLY A 501 -1.63 -1.07 15.17
C GLY A 501 -2.69 -0.08 14.72
N SER A 502 -3.28 0.60 15.71
CA SER A 502 -4.16 1.76 15.55
C SER A 502 -4.22 2.56 16.85
N ALA A 503 -4.46 3.88 16.76
CA ALA A 503 -4.63 4.72 17.93
C ALA A 503 -5.80 4.28 18.82
N LYS A 504 -6.88 3.81 18.22
CA LYS A 504 -8.13 3.40 18.91
C LYS A 504 -8.05 2.03 19.57
N GLY A 505 -7.15 1.15 19.11
CA GLY A 505 -7.00 -0.22 19.59
C GLY A 505 -6.21 -0.36 20.89
N ARG A 506 -5.68 0.73 21.44
CA ARG A 506 -4.72 0.73 22.57
C ARG A 506 -5.16 -0.13 23.75
N GLU A 507 -6.44 -0.05 24.16
CA GLU A 507 -6.95 -0.85 25.29
C GLU A 507 -6.84 -2.36 25.02
N ILE A 508 -7.14 -2.79 23.80
CA ILE A 508 -7.04 -4.21 23.40
C ILE A 508 -5.58 -4.66 23.43
N TYR A 509 -4.67 -3.83 22.88
CA TYR A 509 -3.24 -4.17 22.82
C TYR A 509 -2.63 -4.32 24.21
N ILE A 510 -2.93 -3.39 25.14
CA ILE A 510 -2.46 -3.44 26.52
C ILE A 510 -2.95 -4.72 27.21
N ARG A 511 -4.23 -5.03 27.12
CA ARG A 511 -4.82 -6.20 27.79
C ARG A 511 -4.20 -7.52 27.32
N VAL A 512 -4.04 -7.68 26.00
CA VAL A 512 -3.42 -8.90 25.45
C VAL A 512 -1.96 -9.00 25.85
N THR A 513 -1.21 -7.88 25.87
CA THR A 513 0.19 -7.88 26.29
C THR A 513 0.32 -8.18 27.80
N GLU A 514 -0.50 -7.56 28.65
CA GLU A 514 -0.49 -7.81 30.10
C GLU A 514 -0.85 -9.25 30.47
N SER A 515 -1.73 -9.90 29.68
CA SER A 515 -2.09 -11.31 29.90
C SER A 515 -1.00 -12.30 29.46
N ASN A 516 -0.10 -11.89 28.55
CA ASN A 516 0.93 -12.78 28.01
C ASN A 516 2.35 -12.50 28.56
N ASP A 517 2.66 -11.31 29.01
CA ASP A 517 3.94 -10.87 29.64
C ASP A 517 5.22 -11.38 28.94
N LYS A 518 5.18 -11.44 27.57
CA LYS A 518 6.31 -11.89 26.76
C LYS A 518 7.08 -10.70 26.17
N PRO A 519 8.42 -10.72 26.16
CA PRO A 519 9.22 -9.63 25.57
C PRO A 519 8.83 -9.27 24.14
N SER A 520 8.46 -10.24 23.30
CA SER A 520 7.99 -10.01 21.93
C SER A 520 6.71 -9.18 21.89
N PHE A 521 5.74 -9.45 22.77
CA PHE A 521 4.49 -8.70 22.86
C PHE A 521 4.75 -7.27 23.35
N CYS A 522 5.60 -7.11 24.39
CA CYS A 522 5.97 -5.80 24.93
C CYS A 522 6.64 -4.91 23.85
N LEU A 523 7.57 -5.46 23.07
CA LEU A 523 8.25 -4.72 22.00
C LEU A 523 7.28 -4.33 20.87
N ILE A 524 6.39 -5.22 20.45
CA ILE A 524 5.38 -4.92 19.42
C ILE A 524 4.44 -3.83 19.92
N GLN A 525 3.95 -3.92 21.16
CA GLN A 525 3.10 -2.90 21.77
C GLN A 525 3.82 -1.54 21.82
N GLU A 526 5.10 -1.52 22.22
CA GLU A 526 5.88 -0.28 22.26
C GLU A 526 6.00 0.36 20.87
N ILE A 527 6.26 -0.43 19.81
CA ILE A 527 6.29 0.07 18.44
C ILE A 527 4.94 0.66 18.04
N ILE A 528 3.82 0.00 18.39
CA ILE A 528 2.47 0.51 18.10
C ILE A 528 2.24 1.85 18.82
N GLU A 529 2.58 1.94 20.09
CA GLU A 529 2.40 3.18 20.87
C GLU A 529 3.24 4.32 20.30
N LEU A 530 4.49 4.07 19.92
CA LEU A 530 5.35 5.05 19.28
C LEU A 530 4.82 5.57 17.93
N GLN A 531 4.04 4.77 17.22
CA GLN A 531 3.43 5.18 15.94
C GLN A 531 2.21 6.09 16.13
N PHE A 532 1.45 5.91 17.20
CA PHE A 532 0.13 6.54 17.36
C PHE A 532 0.04 7.52 18.52
N GLU A 533 0.92 7.47 19.50
CA GLU A 533 0.89 8.39 20.63
C GLU A 533 1.62 9.70 20.34
N LYS A 534 1.00 10.80 20.78
CA LYS A 534 1.53 12.15 20.58
C LYS A 534 2.74 12.49 21.47
N ARG A 535 2.95 11.73 22.54
CA ARG A 535 4.02 11.95 23.51
C ARG A 535 4.65 10.63 23.88
N LEU A 536 5.98 10.63 23.91
CA LEU A 536 6.75 9.49 24.42
C LEU A 536 6.45 9.28 25.89
N ASP A 537 6.05 8.07 26.26
CA ASP A 537 5.99 7.66 27.67
C ASP A 537 7.37 7.21 28.14
N ILE A 538 8.18 8.22 28.53
CA ILE A 538 9.55 8.00 29.00
C ILE A 538 9.58 7.06 30.20
N HIS A 539 8.56 7.07 31.05
CA HIS A 539 8.47 6.21 32.23
C HIS A 539 8.29 4.74 31.87
N LYS A 540 7.42 4.47 30.89
CA LYS A 540 7.22 3.12 30.35
C LYS A 540 8.48 2.59 29.68
N ILE A 541 9.17 3.43 28.89
CA ILE A 541 10.43 3.08 28.23
C ILE A 541 11.51 2.72 29.27
N ASP A 542 11.63 3.47 30.37
CA ASP A 542 12.57 3.19 31.47
C ASP A 542 12.24 1.85 32.16
N LYS A 543 10.96 1.58 32.38
CA LYS A 543 10.48 0.30 32.94
C LYS A 543 10.87 -0.86 32.03
N LEU A 544 10.57 -0.78 30.72
CA LEU A 544 10.93 -1.82 29.74
C LEU A 544 12.44 -2.03 29.66
N HIS A 545 13.23 -0.95 29.63
CA HIS A 545 14.69 -1.03 29.67
C HIS A 545 15.20 -1.77 30.92
N SER A 546 14.61 -1.48 32.09
CA SER A 546 14.94 -2.15 33.32
C SER A 546 14.57 -3.64 33.30
N GLU A 547 13.42 -3.99 32.78
CA GLU A 547 12.97 -5.37 32.60
C GLU A 547 13.87 -6.17 31.65
N PHE A 548 14.31 -5.53 30.55
CA PHE A 548 15.22 -6.13 29.58
C PHE A 548 16.70 -6.10 29.97
N SER A 549 17.06 -5.58 31.13
CA SER A 549 18.47 -5.48 31.59
C SER A 549 19.24 -6.81 31.55
N LYS A 550 18.54 -7.94 31.76
CA LYS A 550 19.11 -9.30 31.69
C LYS A 550 18.98 -9.96 30.31
N ASN A 551 18.41 -9.26 29.33
CA ASN A 551 18.21 -9.73 27.98
C ASN A 551 18.84 -8.75 26.98
N PRO A 552 20.14 -8.87 26.69
CA PRO A 552 20.86 -7.90 25.85
C PRO A 552 20.26 -7.70 24.46
N VAL A 553 19.64 -8.75 23.90
CA VAL A 553 19.02 -8.69 22.57
C VAL A 553 17.76 -7.82 22.62
N CYS A 554 16.85 -8.06 23.57
CA CYS A 554 15.65 -7.24 23.73
C CYS A 554 15.96 -5.80 24.11
N ASP A 555 16.95 -5.58 25.01
CA ASP A 555 17.42 -4.25 25.35
C ASP A 555 17.95 -3.50 24.11
N ARG A 556 18.71 -4.19 23.27
CA ARG A 556 19.24 -3.61 22.02
C ARG A 556 18.12 -3.31 21.02
N LEU A 557 17.14 -4.22 20.86
CA LEU A 557 15.98 -4.02 20.02
C LEU A 557 15.17 -2.80 20.48
N LEU A 558 14.87 -2.68 21.77
CA LEU A 558 14.19 -1.53 22.36
C LEU A 558 14.92 -0.22 22.03
N LYS A 559 16.23 -0.16 22.30
CA LYS A 559 17.06 1.01 22.01
C LYS A 559 17.02 1.39 20.53
N GLN A 560 17.04 0.41 19.64
CA GLN A 560 17.02 0.67 18.20
C GLN A 560 15.63 1.13 17.72
N ILE A 561 14.55 0.60 18.28
CA ILE A 561 13.17 1.04 18.03
C ILE A 561 13.02 2.51 18.46
N ILE A 562 13.48 2.87 19.66
CA ILE A 562 13.41 4.25 20.17
C ILE A 562 14.27 5.21 19.31
N LEU A 563 15.49 4.79 18.93
CA LEU A 563 16.34 5.60 18.05
C LEU A 563 15.71 5.83 16.68
N HIS A 564 15.15 4.79 16.09
CA HIS A 564 14.45 4.92 14.81
C HIS A 564 13.30 5.94 14.92
N HIS A 565 12.50 5.85 15.99
CA HIS A 565 11.45 6.82 16.25
C HIS A 565 12.00 8.25 16.40
N CYS A 566 13.12 8.43 17.13
CA CYS A 566 13.78 9.73 17.28
C CYS A 566 14.30 10.31 15.95
N TYR A 567 14.61 9.49 14.97
CA TYR A 567 15.06 9.95 13.65
C TYR A 567 13.89 10.25 12.71
N MET A 568 12.78 9.52 12.85
CA MET A 568 11.60 9.71 12.00
C MET A 568 10.66 10.82 12.48
N HIS A 569 10.78 11.27 13.74
CA HIS A 569 9.90 12.28 14.34
C HIS A 569 10.69 13.43 14.93
N ASP A 570 10.10 14.64 14.89
CA ASP A 570 10.69 15.81 15.53
C ASP A 570 10.45 15.76 17.06
N ILE A 571 11.42 15.22 17.78
CA ILE A 571 11.40 15.11 19.24
C ILE A 571 12.24 16.20 19.84
N GLY A 572 11.67 16.93 20.81
CA GLY A 572 12.35 18.02 21.50
C GLY A 572 13.66 17.59 22.16
N PHE A 573 14.65 18.47 22.16
CA PHE A 573 16.00 18.22 22.68
C PHE A 573 16.03 17.67 24.12
N LYS A 574 15.12 18.17 25.00
CA LYS A 574 15.03 17.71 26.40
C LYS A 574 14.63 16.24 26.50
N ASP A 575 13.68 15.80 25.67
CA ASP A 575 13.21 14.42 25.69
C ASP A 575 14.24 13.49 25.04
N ARG A 576 14.91 13.92 23.96
CA ARG A 576 16.07 13.19 23.40
C ARG A 576 17.18 12.97 24.44
N GLN A 577 17.52 14.00 25.24
CA GLN A 577 18.51 13.86 26.29
C GLN A 577 18.07 12.91 27.41
N LYS A 578 16.80 12.98 27.83
CA LYS A 578 16.26 12.06 28.83
C LYS A 578 16.33 10.61 28.35
N LEU A 579 15.90 10.36 27.12
CA LEU A 579 15.97 9.03 26.50
C LEU A 579 17.40 8.51 26.40
N ALA A 580 18.34 9.34 25.95
CA ALA A 580 19.75 8.96 25.88
C ALA A 580 20.33 8.58 27.24
N ASN A 581 19.95 9.29 28.31
CA ASN A 581 20.38 8.99 29.67
C ASN A 581 19.76 7.68 30.19
N ILE A 582 18.46 7.51 30.09
CA ILE A 582 17.72 6.32 30.57
C ILE A 582 18.22 5.07 29.85
N LEU A 583 18.27 5.11 28.52
CA LEU A 583 18.68 3.98 27.69
C LEU A 583 20.20 3.77 27.65
N ASN A 584 20.99 4.61 28.35
CA ASN A 584 22.44 4.59 28.33
C ASN A 584 23.03 4.64 26.90
N ILE A 585 22.44 5.50 26.03
CA ILE A 585 22.87 5.71 24.65
C ILE A 585 23.84 6.91 24.62
N GLN A 586 24.93 6.78 23.87
CA GLN A 586 25.86 7.89 23.67
C GLN A 586 25.24 8.97 22.78
N THR A 587 25.37 10.24 23.19
CA THR A 587 25.05 11.36 22.29
C THR A 587 26.29 11.76 21.49
N GLN A 588 26.11 12.36 20.33
CA GLN A 588 27.19 12.80 19.43
C GLN A 588 28.18 13.72 20.16
N VAL A 589 27.69 14.60 21.02
CA VAL A 589 28.51 15.51 21.85
C VAL A 589 29.38 14.73 22.85
N ARG A 590 28.82 13.76 23.56
CA ARG A 590 29.60 12.91 24.50
C ARG A 590 30.65 12.08 23.78
N ARG A 591 30.35 11.57 22.58
CA ARG A 591 31.32 10.82 21.77
C ARG A 591 32.48 11.70 21.33
N SER A 592 32.23 12.94 20.90
CA SER A 592 33.28 13.88 20.51
C SER A 592 34.18 14.24 21.69
N ILE A 593 33.62 14.42 22.88
CA ILE A 593 34.39 14.69 24.11
C ILE A 593 35.24 13.46 24.47
N LEU A 594 34.71 12.25 24.43
CA LEU A 594 35.44 11.03 24.72
C LEU A 594 36.59 10.77 23.73
N ILE A 595 36.39 11.07 22.45
CA ILE A 595 37.44 10.97 21.43
C ILE A 595 38.51 12.01 21.70
N ALA A 596 38.15 13.26 21.98
CA ALA A 596 39.09 14.33 22.31
C ALA A 596 39.90 14.01 23.57
N SER A 597 39.27 13.45 24.61
CA SER A 597 39.96 13.07 25.84
C SER A 597 40.93 11.88 25.65
N LYS A 598 40.68 10.98 24.73
CA LYS A 598 41.61 9.90 24.38
C LYS A 598 42.81 10.39 23.57
N ILE A 599 42.60 11.33 22.64
CA ILE A 599 43.66 11.93 21.83
C ILE A 599 44.61 12.78 22.70
N THR A 600 44.14 13.31 23.83
CA THR A 600 44.97 14.10 24.77
C THR A 600 45.70 13.25 25.81
N GLN A 601 45.48 11.94 25.87
CA GLN A 601 46.17 10.99 26.76
C GLN A 601 47.26 10.14 26.05
N ASP A 602 47.29 10.16 24.72
CA ASP A 602 48.35 9.64 23.86
C ASP A 602 49.29 10.81 23.42
#